data_8893c3f2d221ee32a930c0e318fee6fd
#
_entry.id   8893c3f2d221ee32a930c0e318fee6fd
#
_cell.length_a   1.000
_cell.length_b   1.000
_cell.length_c   1.000
_cell.angle_alpha   90.00
_cell.angle_beta   90.00
_cell.angle_gamma   90.00
#
_symmetry.space_group_name_H-M   'P 1'
#
loop_
_entity.id
_entity.type
_entity.pdbx_description
1 polymer ?
#
loop_
_entity_poly.entity_id
_entity_poly.type
_entity_poly.pdbx_seq_one_letter_code
_entity_poly.pdbx_strand_id
1 'polypeptide(L)'
;MGKDTNFIKHTSCEGCGSSDANAVYSDGSAFCFSCKKTQGKDTQDTEVVFDVVQTNLNLDEIESLPVDTFRNISKQVLYNAGVKVEYDQDRNIISHYYPITINKKVKAYKKRIVATKDFRVVGKAEVPELFNQSNCGRYKN
;
A
#
# COMPACT_ATOMS: atom_id res chain seq x y z
N MET A 1 15.27 -17.10 17.52
CA MET A 1 15.28 -18.21 16.53
C MET A 1 13.95 -18.22 15.83
N GLY A 2 13.90 -17.90 14.55
CA GLY A 2 12.71 -18.00 13.74
C GLY A 2 12.31 -19.47 13.62
N LYS A 3 11.08 -19.82 14.03
CA LYS A 3 10.50 -21.10 13.65
C LYS A 3 10.22 -21.05 12.17
N ASP A 4 10.89 -21.87 11.39
CA ASP A 4 10.60 -22.03 9.98
C ASP A 4 9.22 -22.66 9.84
N THR A 5 8.22 -21.80 9.60
CA THR A 5 6.86 -22.23 9.32
C THR A 5 6.75 -22.55 7.85
N ASN A 6 6.61 -23.84 7.52
CA ASN A 6 6.45 -24.27 6.15
C ASN A 6 4.97 -24.43 5.82
N PHE A 7 4.58 -23.95 4.64
CA PHE A 7 3.25 -24.18 4.08
C PHE A 7 3.02 -25.68 3.84
N ILE A 8 1.87 -26.19 4.26
CA ILE A 8 1.48 -27.59 4.07
C ILE A 8 0.45 -27.73 2.96
N LYS A 9 -0.71 -27.11 3.11
CA LYS A 9 -1.84 -27.25 2.19
C LYS A 9 -2.86 -26.12 2.31
N HIS A 10 -3.69 -26.01 1.29
CA HIS A 10 -4.93 -25.21 1.34
C HIS A 10 -6.11 -26.06 1.81
N THR A 11 -7.00 -25.45 2.59
CA THR A 11 -8.24 -26.05 3.08
C THR A 11 -9.39 -25.07 2.98
N SER A 12 -10.59 -25.56 3.21
CA SER A 12 -11.76 -24.70 3.34
C SER A 12 -11.70 -23.83 4.61
N CYS A 13 -12.23 -22.63 4.54
CA CYS A 13 -12.35 -21.73 5.68
C CYS A 13 -13.79 -21.76 6.24
N GLU A 14 -13.93 -22.17 7.46
CA GLU A 14 -15.25 -22.19 8.13
C GLU A 14 -15.81 -20.80 8.42
N GLY A 15 -14.93 -19.79 8.49
CA GLY A 15 -15.33 -18.41 8.81
C GLY A 15 -15.95 -17.63 7.65
N CYS A 16 -15.56 -17.91 6.40
CA CYS A 16 -16.07 -17.21 5.22
C CYS A 16 -16.63 -18.13 4.13
N GLY A 17 -16.60 -19.46 4.33
CA GLY A 17 -17.12 -20.43 3.39
C GLY A 17 -16.27 -20.62 2.12
N SER A 18 -15.06 -20.07 2.06
CA SER A 18 -14.15 -20.28 0.96
C SER A 18 -13.67 -21.74 0.93
N SER A 19 -13.62 -22.35 -0.25
CA SER A 19 -13.29 -23.78 -0.41
C SER A 19 -11.80 -24.08 -0.25
N ASP A 20 -10.91 -23.10 -0.51
CA ASP A 20 -9.46 -23.34 -0.63
C ASP A 20 -8.58 -22.16 -0.20
N ALA A 21 -9.17 -21.09 0.36
CA ALA A 21 -8.42 -19.88 0.72
C ALA A 21 -7.68 -19.98 2.07
N ASN A 22 -7.88 -21.03 2.83
CA ASN A 22 -7.27 -21.22 4.14
C ASN A 22 -5.94 -22.00 3.99
N ALA A 23 -4.81 -21.32 4.19
CA ALA A 23 -3.48 -21.91 4.16
C ALA A 23 -3.11 -22.46 5.54
N VAL A 24 -2.73 -23.74 5.61
CA VAL A 24 -2.29 -24.41 6.84
C VAL A 24 -0.78 -24.56 6.83
N TYR A 25 -0.15 -24.29 7.96
CA TYR A 25 1.29 -24.29 8.17
C TYR A 25 1.74 -25.38 9.15
N SER A 26 3.03 -25.73 9.11
CA SER A 26 3.61 -26.82 9.89
C SER A 26 3.59 -26.62 11.40
N ASP A 27 3.42 -25.38 11.85
CA ASP A 27 3.30 -25.03 13.28
C ASP A 27 1.86 -25.19 13.82
N GLY A 28 0.91 -25.62 12.97
CA GLY A 28 -0.50 -25.74 13.31
C GLY A 28 -1.29 -24.45 13.14
N SER A 29 -0.67 -23.38 12.67
CA SER A 29 -1.37 -22.15 12.32
C SER A 29 -2.05 -22.24 10.95
N ALA A 30 -3.10 -21.48 10.76
CA ALA A 30 -3.78 -21.33 9.48
C ALA A 30 -4.15 -19.87 9.23
N PHE A 31 -4.06 -19.46 7.97
CA PHE A 31 -4.42 -18.11 7.53
C PHE A 31 -5.34 -18.19 6.31
N CYS A 32 -6.47 -17.52 6.38
CA CYS A 32 -7.40 -17.42 5.25
C CYS A 32 -7.14 -16.15 4.44
N PHE A 33 -6.81 -16.31 3.17
CA PHE A 33 -6.56 -15.17 2.26
C PHE A 33 -7.85 -14.45 1.83
N SER A 34 -9.01 -15.11 1.95
CA SER A 34 -10.30 -14.52 1.61
C SER A 34 -10.84 -13.58 2.70
N CYS A 35 -10.94 -14.06 3.94
CA CYS A 35 -11.45 -13.26 5.07
C CYS A 35 -10.35 -12.68 5.97
N LYS A 36 -9.08 -13.00 5.70
CA LYS A 36 -7.90 -12.56 6.44
C LYS A 36 -7.87 -12.95 7.93
N LYS A 37 -8.62 -13.98 8.30
CA LYS A 37 -8.60 -14.54 9.66
C LYS A 37 -7.43 -15.48 9.84
N THR A 38 -6.77 -15.35 10.98
CA THR A 38 -5.74 -16.28 11.44
C THR A 38 -6.37 -17.26 12.42
N GLN A 39 -6.11 -18.55 12.24
CA GLN A 39 -6.47 -19.61 13.19
C GLN A 39 -5.17 -20.21 13.72
N GLY A 40 -4.99 -20.25 15.02
CA GLY A 40 -3.82 -20.84 15.68
C GLY A 40 -4.16 -21.18 17.11
N LYS A 41 -3.44 -22.17 17.67
CA LYS A 41 -3.50 -22.44 19.11
C LYS A 41 -2.90 -21.27 19.86
N ASP A 42 -3.71 -20.67 20.74
CA ASP A 42 -3.29 -19.74 21.81
C ASP A 42 -2.19 -18.75 21.43
N THR A 43 -2.46 -17.88 20.47
CA THR A 43 -1.82 -16.58 20.49
C THR A 43 -2.79 -15.62 21.15
N GLN A 44 -2.50 -15.27 22.39
CA GLN A 44 -2.89 -13.96 22.88
C GLN A 44 -2.68 -12.98 21.74
N ASP A 45 -3.72 -12.21 21.44
CA ASP A 45 -3.66 -11.06 20.56
C ASP A 45 -2.52 -10.14 21.03
N THR A 46 -1.31 -10.47 20.68
CA THR A 46 -0.32 -9.45 20.43
C THR A 46 -0.74 -8.90 19.09
N GLU A 47 -1.67 -7.94 19.11
CA GLU A 47 -1.65 -6.92 18.10
C GLU A 47 -0.19 -6.50 17.97
N VAL A 48 0.47 -7.01 16.94
CA VAL A 48 1.66 -6.35 16.47
C VAL A 48 1.11 -5.05 15.91
N VAL A 49 0.93 -4.10 16.83
CA VAL A 49 0.75 -2.70 16.47
C VAL A 49 2.09 -2.36 15.82
N PHE A 50 2.16 -2.59 14.51
CA PHE A 50 3.06 -1.77 13.74
C PHE A 50 2.54 -0.36 13.99
N ASP A 51 3.21 0.36 14.89
CA ASP A 51 3.12 1.80 14.91
C ASP A 51 3.60 2.27 13.53
N VAL A 52 2.71 2.08 12.56
CA VAL A 52 2.77 2.86 11.36
C VAL A 52 2.53 4.27 11.87
N VAL A 53 3.59 5.01 12.05
CA VAL A 53 3.52 6.45 12.27
C VAL A 53 2.71 6.97 11.10
N GLN A 54 1.40 7.05 11.30
CA GLN A 54 0.49 7.61 10.31
C GLN A 54 0.68 9.12 10.39
N THR A 55 1.68 9.58 9.68
CA THR A 55 1.78 11.00 9.39
C THR A 55 0.59 11.34 8.51
N ASN A 56 -0.42 11.96 9.12
CA ASN A 56 -1.58 12.49 8.41
C ASN A 56 -1.17 13.83 7.78
N LEU A 57 -0.39 13.76 6.70
CA LEU A 57 0.02 14.93 5.95
C LEU A 57 -1.19 15.53 5.22
N ASN A 58 -1.30 16.85 5.23
CA ASN A 58 -2.27 17.56 4.39
C ASN A 58 -1.75 17.69 2.94
N LEU A 59 -2.58 18.21 2.04
CA LEU A 59 -2.23 18.32 0.62
C LEU A 59 -0.98 19.18 0.37
N ASP A 60 -0.84 20.28 1.09
CA ASP A 60 0.29 21.21 0.94
C ASP A 60 1.60 20.56 1.42
N GLU A 61 1.54 19.80 2.50
CA GLU A 61 2.67 19.03 3.01
C GLU A 61 3.10 17.94 2.05
N ILE A 62 2.14 17.24 1.43
CA ILE A 62 2.43 16.22 0.41
C ILE A 62 3.06 16.85 -0.83
N GLU A 63 2.57 18.00 -1.27
CA GLU A 63 3.11 18.70 -2.43
C GLU A 63 4.58 19.10 -2.24
N SER A 64 4.99 19.39 -1.01
CA SER A 64 6.36 19.73 -0.64
C SER A 64 7.28 18.51 -0.49
N LEU A 65 6.76 17.29 -0.50
CA LEU A 65 7.57 16.07 -0.39
C LEU A 65 8.52 15.89 -1.57
N PRO A 66 9.67 15.23 -1.35
CA PRO A 66 10.62 14.96 -2.42
C PRO A 66 10.11 13.91 -3.42
N VAL A 67 10.77 13.87 -4.56
CA VAL A 67 10.63 12.81 -5.57
C VAL A 67 11.90 11.97 -5.54
N ASP A 68 11.75 10.66 -5.52
CA ASP A 68 12.89 9.76 -5.57
C ASP A 68 12.61 8.49 -6.36
N THR A 69 13.65 7.82 -6.80
CA THR A 69 13.59 6.59 -7.59
C THR A 69 13.09 5.42 -6.75
N PHE A 70 12.14 4.67 -7.27
CA PHE A 70 11.72 3.39 -6.72
C PHE A 70 11.29 2.42 -7.83
N ARG A 71 11.38 1.13 -7.57
CA ARG A 71 11.03 0.06 -8.52
C ARG A 71 11.66 0.21 -9.91
N ASN A 72 12.91 0.67 -9.96
CA ASN A 72 13.64 0.92 -11.21
C ASN A 72 12.99 1.97 -12.14
N ILE A 73 12.13 2.83 -11.61
CA ILE A 73 11.56 3.96 -12.36
C ILE A 73 12.46 5.18 -12.10
N SER A 74 12.88 5.85 -13.16
CA SER A 74 13.77 7.00 -13.04
C SER A 74 13.08 8.17 -12.32
N LYS A 75 13.88 8.94 -11.57
CA LYS A 75 13.43 10.12 -10.84
C LYS A 75 12.74 11.14 -11.75
N GLN A 76 13.23 11.31 -12.98
CA GLN A 76 12.66 12.24 -13.95
C GLN A 76 11.23 11.84 -14.35
N VAL A 77 10.96 10.56 -14.56
CA VAL A 77 9.63 10.06 -14.89
C VAL A 77 8.68 10.28 -13.73
N LEU A 78 9.10 9.97 -12.51
CA LEU A 78 8.30 10.18 -11.30
C LEU A 78 8.02 11.66 -11.03
N TYR A 79 9.00 12.51 -11.26
CA TYR A 79 8.85 13.96 -11.16
C TYR A 79 7.80 14.49 -12.15
N ASN A 80 7.88 14.06 -13.41
CA ASN A 80 6.93 14.47 -14.46
C ASN A 80 5.50 13.98 -14.18
N ALA A 81 5.36 12.82 -13.53
CA ALA A 81 4.08 12.28 -13.11
C ALA A 81 3.55 12.91 -11.82
N GLY A 82 4.37 13.69 -11.09
CA GLY A 82 4.01 14.32 -9.82
C GLY A 82 3.96 13.35 -8.64
N VAL A 83 4.61 12.20 -8.74
CA VAL A 83 4.68 11.20 -7.65
C VAL A 83 5.64 11.68 -6.57
N LYS A 84 5.20 11.61 -5.32
CA LYS A 84 5.97 12.01 -4.14
C LYS A 84 6.29 10.80 -3.27
N VAL A 85 7.33 10.90 -2.46
CA VAL A 85 7.73 9.87 -1.50
C VAL A 85 7.86 10.46 -0.11
N GLU A 86 7.55 9.65 0.90
CA GLU A 86 7.73 9.96 2.30
C GLU A 86 8.79 9.02 2.88
N TYR A 87 9.72 9.59 3.62
CA TYR A 87 10.81 8.86 4.27
C TYR A 87 10.57 8.74 5.78
N ASP A 88 11.07 7.65 6.36
CA ASP A 88 11.24 7.53 7.81
C ASP A 88 12.52 8.24 8.30
N GLN A 89 12.80 8.10 9.60
CA GLN A 89 14.00 8.69 10.21
C GLN A 89 15.32 8.10 9.66
N ASP A 90 15.26 6.87 9.15
CA ASP A 90 16.40 6.15 8.58
C ASP A 90 16.53 6.35 7.06
N ARG A 91 15.74 7.26 6.48
CA ARG A 91 15.67 7.55 5.04
C ARG A 91 15.18 6.39 4.17
N ASN A 92 14.37 5.48 4.72
CA ASN A 92 13.66 4.48 3.91
C ASN A 92 12.35 5.06 3.42
N ILE A 93 11.97 4.73 2.19
CA ILE A 93 10.69 5.16 1.64
C ILE A 93 9.58 4.35 2.32
N ILE A 94 8.70 5.01 3.06
CA ILE A 94 7.58 4.39 3.79
C ILE A 94 6.24 4.54 3.07
N SER A 95 6.10 5.55 2.22
CA SER A 95 4.87 5.79 1.47
C SER A 95 5.16 6.43 0.12
N HIS A 96 4.31 6.12 -0.86
CA HIS A 96 4.26 6.79 -2.16
C HIS A 96 2.94 7.55 -2.28
N TYR A 97 2.98 8.74 -2.86
CA TYR A 97 1.83 9.58 -3.11
C TYR A 97 1.66 9.79 -4.61
N TYR A 98 0.53 9.34 -5.13
CA TYR A 98 0.15 9.49 -6.53
C TYR A 98 -0.89 10.59 -6.67
N PRO A 99 -0.66 11.63 -7.49
CA PRO A 99 -1.61 12.73 -7.62
C PRO A 99 -2.90 12.28 -8.29
N ILE A 100 -4.02 12.76 -7.76
CA ILE A 100 -5.34 12.63 -8.37
C ILE A 100 -5.71 14.02 -8.89
N THR A 101 -5.86 14.13 -10.19
CA THR A 101 -6.16 15.41 -10.85
C THR A 101 -7.63 15.51 -11.28
N ILE A 102 -8.12 16.74 -11.27
CA ILE A 102 -9.39 17.13 -11.86
C ILE A 102 -9.12 18.43 -12.64
N ASN A 103 -9.45 18.46 -13.90
CA ASN A 103 -9.15 19.59 -14.80
C ASN A 103 -7.65 20.00 -14.75
N LYS A 104 -6.77 19.00 -14.79
CA LYS A 104 -5.29 19.15 -14.73
C LYS A 104 -4.75 19.76 -13.43
N LYS A 105 -5.58 19.89 -12.39
CA LYS A 105 -5.16 20.35 -11.07
C LYS A 105 -5.19 19.21 -10.07
N VAL A 106 -4.16 19.12 -9.24
CA VAL A 106 -4.10 18.14 -8.16
C VAL A 106 -5.14 18.49 -7.10
N LYS A 107 -6.07 17.60 -6.82
CA LYS A 107 -7.12 17.76 -5.81
C LYS A 107 -7.00 16.77 -4.65
N ALA A 108 -6.31 15.68 -4.87
CA ALA A 108 -6.09 14.64 -3.88
C ALA A 108 -4.82 13.85 -4.21
N TYR A 109 -4.39 13.03 -3.27
CA TYR A 109 -3.32 12.05 -3.50
C TYR A 109 -3.78 10.67 -3.06
N LYS A 110 -3.43 9.66 -3.85
CA LYS A 110 -3.55 8.27 -3.44
C LYS A 110 -2.25 7.88 -2.73
N LYS A 111 -2.32 7.70 -1.41
CA LYS A 111 -1.21 7.23 -0.59
C LYS A 111 -1.12 5.72 -0.65
N ARG A 112 0.06 5.19 -0.97
CA ARG A 112 0.38 3.77 -0.83
C ARG A 112 1.39 3.59 0.29
N ILE A 113 1.03 2.80 1.29
CA ILE A 113 1.94 2.43 2.38
C ILE A 113 2.78 1.24 1.94
N VAL A 114 4.12 1.39 1.97
CA VAL A 114 5.04 0.37 1.45
C VAL A 114 4.99 -0.92 2.26
N ALA A 115 4.97 -0.83 3.58
CA ALA A 115 5.03 -1.99 4.48
C ALA A 115 3.78 -2.88 4.38
N THR A 116 2.59 -2.29 4.42
CA THR A 116 1.31 -3.01 4.42
C THR A 116 0.71 -3.18 3.04
N LYS A 117 1.20 -2.43 2.06
CA LYS A 117 0.64 -2.30 0.70
C LYS A 117 -0.77 -1.71 0.66
N ASP A 118 -1.22 -1.12 1.76
CA ASP A 118 -2.52 -0.46 1.84
C ASP A 118 -2.55 0.83 1.04
N PHE A 119 -3.75 1.18 0.58
CA PHE A 119 -4.02 2.43 -0.12
C PHE A 119 -4.99 3.30 0.67
N ARG A 120 -4.73 4.59 0.68
CA ARG A 120 -5.61 5.61 1.24
C ARG A 120 -5.70 6.81 0.31
N VAL A 121 -6.79 7.55 0.39
CA VAL A 121 -6.94 8.81 -0.36
C VAL A 121 -6.85 9.96 0.62
N VAL A 122 -6.00 10.93 0.31
CA VAL A 122 -5.85 12.19 1.04
C VAL A 122 -6.43 13.31 0.18
N GLY A 123 -7.40 14.03 0.69
CA GLY A 123 -8.13 15.05 -0.06
C GLY A 123 -9.47 14.55 -0.60
N LYS A 124 -10.11 15.35 -1.45
CA LYS A 124 -11.40 15.02 -2.05
C LYS A 124 -11.31 15.10 -3.57
N ALA A 125 -11.66 14.00 -4.23
CA ALA A 125 -11.78 13.93 -5.68
C ALA A 125 -13.10 13.24 -6.03
N GLU A 126 -14.11 14.00 -6.41
CA GLU A 126 -15.44 13.48 -6.72
C GLU A 126 -15.46 12.74 -8.06
N VAL A 127 -14.80 13.30 -9.07
CA VAL A 127 -14.67 12.70 -10.40
C VAL A 127 -13.19 12.74 -10.81
N PRO A 128 -12.40 11.76 -10.38
CA PRO A 128 -10.98 11.77 -10.68
C PRO A 128 -10.71 11.46 -12.16
N GLU A 129 -9.71 12.14 -12.72
CA GLU A 129 -9.10 11.78 -13.99
C GLU A 129 -8.23 10.52 -13.82
N LEU A 130 -7.91 9.85 -14.92
CA LEU A 130 -6.97 8.76 -14.90
C LEU A 130 -5.58 9.25 -14.47
N PHE A 131 -4.85 8.41 -13.75
CA PHE A 131 -3.49 8.74 -13.35
C PHE A 131 -2.65 9.16 -14.55
N ASN A 132 -1.96 10.28 -14.43
CA ASN A 132 -1.11 10.86 -15.48
C ASN A 132 -1.84 11.28 -16.78
N GLN A 133 -3.16 11.33 -16.78
CA GLN A 133 -3.97 11.68 -17.96
C GLN A 133 -3.58 13.06 -18.55
N SER A 134 -3.25 14.02 -17.70
CA SER A 134 -2.83 15.37 -18.12
C SER A 134 -1.55 15.38 -18.96
N ASN A 135 -0.73 14.34 -18.86
CA ASN A 135 0.51 14.19 -19.63
C ASN A 135 0.36 13.35 -20.91
N CYS A 136 -0.76 12.65 -21.07
CA CYS A 136 -0.98 11.77 -22.23
C CYS A 136 -1.00 12.49 -23.59
N GLY A 137 -1.26 13.79 -23.63
CA GLY A 137 -1.26 14.59 -24.86
C GLY A 137 0.10 15.15 -25.28
N ARG A 138 1.15 14.96 -24.46
CA ARG A 138 2.48 15.52 -24.74
C ARG A 138 3.31 14.65 -25.69
N TYR A 139 2.91 13.42 -25.94
CA TYR A 139 3.58 12.49 -26.83
C TYR A 139 2.82 12.39 -28.16
N LYS A 140 2.64 13.52 -28.84
CA LYS A 140 2.29 13.50 -30.26
C LYS A 140 3.57 13.16 -31.03
N ASN A 141 3.55 12.01 -31.67
CA ASN A 141 4.57 11.61 -32.66
C ASN A 141 4.73 12.68 -33.76
#